data_00b26c4305c307cf0c5a2d9f5a2d0a54
#
_entry.id   00b26c4305c307cf0c5a2d9f5a2d0a54
#
_cell.length_a   1.000
_cell.length_b   1.000
_cell.length_c   1.000
_cell.angle_alpha   90.00
_cell.angle_beta   90.00
_cell.angle_gamma   90.00
#
_symmetry.space_group_name_H-M   'P 1'
#
loop_
_entity.id
_entity.type
_entity.pdbx_description
1 polymer ?
#
loop_
_entity_poly.entity_id
_entity_poly.type
_entity_poly.pdbx_seq_one_letter_code
_entity_poly.pdbx_strand_id
1 'polypeptide(L)'
;MNNYNINPKFYIRIYMTKPSSFSSICTSNCAFELVGLLLSLSVFHPNEKMFILCDTKTKEIVDNMTPQPRLQITWFIELDKYDGMNRDIMTRKGIWAEFQMAKATVIKYALRHTTDTLFLDSDIIITDYINDIDMSKELGVSPQFITQEHIDKTGFYNGGMLWTKNDNVPNDWIEFTKSSRYFDQASIEDLAKKYSYFEFGENYNLQCWRLLLSPESPQQIANHINSVVNDKLYYKNNPLKFVHTHFLDKRFEQFNNLIIQHLSHAKMYKVLAIVYRVINNKWVLKIPKQPIQGLGRHNNDSYRELPLLMKLQNKDVDIKYDDKTIHCWLEPNILTYDRPTLEWCNQEIVTSSVLLLGNGDIEVEGRQLKDKIHNFNIKPWIFWPRKPMLLEKVLKQNGILNHAERTIESIFIGNFENSVQEKFRNTTVSWDNVLTEYHCTKGQQHKFSHEEYLMKLRDSRYGLCLRGYGSKCHREVELMAFGTVPIVTPEVTTSSYMEPLIENTHYILVKTPEELKEKLANIGEEQWSKMSIACYEWYQRNVYSKNCWKNMIEHILYS
;
A
#
# COMPACT_ATOMS: atom_id res chain seq x y z
N MET A 1 -14.59 7.65 63.04
CA MET A 1 -15.47 8.41 62.11
C MET A 1 -14.71 9.60 61.62
N ASN A 2 -14.09 9.51 60.45
CA ASN A 2 -13.46 10.63 59.79
C ASN A 2 -13.92 10.58 58.34
N ASN A 3 -14.86 11.48 58.00
CA ASN A 3 -15.37 11.71 56.67
C ASN A 3 -14.31 12.44 55.85
N TYR A 4 -13.69 11.76 54.87
CA TYR A 4 -12.96 12.43 53.79
C TYR A 4 -13.93 12.86 52.70
N ASN A 5 -14.20 14.16 52.66
CA ASN A 5 -14.84 14.82 51.56
C ASN A 5 -13.93 14.72 50.32
N ILE A 6 -14.23 13.85 49.36
CA ILE A 6 -13.62 13.81 48.05
C ILE A 6 -14.30 14.85 47.18
N ASN A 7 -13.61 15.96 46.98
CA ASN A 7 -14.00 17.00 46.04
C ASN A 7 -14.00 16.39 44.61
N PRO A 8 -15.12 16.35 43.87
CA PRO A 8 -15.09 15.84 42.51
C PRO A 8 -14.36 16.89 41.64
N LYS A 9 -13.11 16.62 41.29
CA LYS A 9 -12.46 17.34 40.20
C LYS A 9 -13.26 17.11 38.94
N PHE A 10 -13.96 18.14 38.49
CA PHE A 10 -14.53 18.21 37.17
C PHE A 10 -13.38 18.09 36.16
N TYR A 11 -13.14 16.90 35.65
CA TYR A 11 -12.38 16.72 34.42
C TYR A 11 -13.24 17.27 33.30
N ILE A 12 -12.94 18.49 32.86
CA ILE A 12 -13.40 18.98 31.55
C ILE A 12 -12.73 18.02 30.56
N ARG A 13 -13.50 17.06 30.06
CA ARG A 13 -13.11 16.27 28.90
C ARG A 13 -13.08 17.26 27.72
N ILE A 14 -11.92 17.82 27.43
CA ILE A 14 -11.68 18.51 26.17
C ILE A 14 -11.91 17.43 25.11
N TYR A 15 -12.99 17.56 24.35
CA TYR A 15 -13.24 16.70 23.20
C TYR A 15 -12.24 17.08 22.12
N MET A 16 -11.07 16.47 22.18
CA MET A 16 -10.10 16.51 21.10
C MET A 16 -10.68 15.72 19.93
N THR A 17 -10.80 16.36 18.78
CA THR A 17 -11.44 15.82 17.61
C THR A 17 -10.51 15.89 16.41
N LYS A 18 -10.76 15.02 15.42
CA LYS A 18 -10.09 15.12 14.12
C LYS A 18 -10.63 16.35 13.34
N PRO A 19 -9.84 16.92 12.42
CA PRO A 19 -10.36 17.96 11.53
C PRO A 19 -11.47 17.41 10.63
N SER A 20 -12.45 18.23 10.27
CA SER A 20 -13.54 17.84 9.37
C SER A 20 -13.12 17.77 7.91
N SER A 21 -11.99 18.37 7.57
CA SER A 21 -11.35 18.30 6.27
C SER A 21 -9.86 18.63 6.32
N PHE A 22 -9.18 18.30 5.23
CA PHE A 22 -7.80 18.70 4.96
C PHE A 22 -7.76 19.58 3.71
N SER A 23 -6.73 20.44 3.62
CA SER A 23 -6.50 21.27 2.43
C SER A 23 -5.01 21.38 2.11
N SER A 24 -4.67 21.54 0.83
CA SER A 24 -3.29 21.73 0.36
C SER A 24 -3.24 22.52 -0.94
N ILE A 25 -2.06 23.06 -1.25
CA ILE A 25 -1.75 23.62 -2.56
C ILE A 25 -0.59 22.87 -3.20
N CYS A 26 -0.60 22.75 -4.52
CA CYS A 26 0.51 22.12 -5.23
C CYS A 26 0.60 22.58 -6.68
N THR A 27 1.82 22.71 -7.18
CA THR A 27 2.10 22.77 -8.62
C THR A 27 2.87 21.52 -9.06
N SER A 28 2.93 21.27 -10.36
CA SER A 28 3.56 20.10 -10.97
C SER A 28 5.00 19.85 -10.50
N ASN A 29 5.71 20.88 -10.04
CA ASN A 29 7.06 20.74 -9.49
C ASN A 29 7.13 19.94 -8.19
N CYS A 30 6.06 19.92 -7.40
CA CYS A 30 5.96 19.21 -6.12
C CYS A 30 4.91 18.09 -6.13
N ALA A 31 4.37 17.74 -7.30
CA ALA A 31 3.26 16.78 -7.41
C ALA A 31 3.57 15.40 -6.82
N PHE A 32 4.83 14.96 -6.85
CA PHE A 32 5.24 13.68 -6.25
C PHE A 32 5.28 13.73 -4.72
N GLU A 33 5.57 14.88 -4.15
CA GLU A 33 5.48 15.09 -2.70
C GLU A 33 4.00 15.10 -2.27
N LEU A 34 3.12 15.75 -3.04
CA LEU A 34 1.67 15.67 -2.85
C LEU A 34 1.16 14.22 -2.88
N VAL A 35 1.67 13.38 -3.80
CA VAL A 35 1.35 11.94 -3.80
C VAL A 35 1.68 11.30 -2.46
N GLY A 36 2.81 11.63 -1.86
CA GLY A 36 3.20 11.15 -0.52
C GLY A 36 2.21 11.59 0.57
N LEU A 37 1.82 12.85 0.58
CA LEU A 37 0.80 13.38 1.50
C LEU A 37 -0.52 12.64 1.34
N LEU A 38 -1.05 12.51 0.12
CA LEU A 38 -2.34 11.89 -0.14
C LEU A 38 -2.38 10.40 0.22
N LEU A 39 -1.32 9.65 -0.09
CA LEU A 39 -1.23 8.24 0.27
C LEU A 39 -1.09 8.05 1.78
N SER A 40 -0.22 8.81 2.45
CA SER A 40 -0.06 8.71 3.89
C SER A 40 -1.30 9.17 4.64
N LEU A 41 -1.96 10.23 4.18
CA LEU A 41 -3.25 10.66 4.72
C LEU A 41 -4.31 9.55 4.56
N SER A 42 -4.35 8.88 3.41
CA SER A 42 -5.27 7.76 3.17
C SER A 42 -5.03 6.54 4.08
N VAL A 43 -3.80 6.35 4.57
CA VAL A 43 -3.48 5.28 5.52
C VAL A 43 -4.08 5.55 6.91
N PHE A 44 -3.97 6.80 7.38
CA PHE A 44 -4.39 7.18 8.73
C PHE A 44 -5.80 7.80 8.78
N HIS A 45 -6.24 8.45 7.72
CA HIS A 45 -7.50 9.18 7.61
C HIS A 45 -8.28 8.81 6.34
N PRO A 46 -8.64 7.54 6.15
CA PRO A 46 -9.38 7.12 4.96
C PRO A 46 -10.77 7.78 4.90
N ASN A 47 -11.22 8.08 3.69
CA ASN A 47 -12.52 8.67 3.37
C ASN A 47 -12.75 10.11 3.85
N GLU A 48 -11.70 10.79 4.36
CA GLU A 48 -11.82 12.19 4.73
C GLU A 48 -11.86 13.11 3.49
N LYS A 49 -12.44 14.29 3.67
CA LYS A 49 -12.48 15.32 2.64
C LYS A 49 -11.12 16.00 2.50
N MET A 50 -10.67 16.15 1.26
CA MET A 50 -9.42 16.82 0.91
C MET A 50 -9.68 17.84 -0.18
N PHE A 51 -9.31 19.09 0.06
CA PHE A 51 -9.43 20.20 -0.88
C PHE A 51 -8.06 20.56 -1.42
N ILE A 52 -7.88 20.56 -2.74
CA ILE A 52 -6.58 20.82 -3.37
C ILE A 52 -6.72 21.92 -4.40
N LEU A 53 -5.92 22.97 -4.23
CA LEU A 53 -5.75 24.03 -5.23
C LEU A 53 -4.44 23.76 -5.99
N CYS A 54 -4.53 23.52 -7.29
CA CYS A 54 -3.37 23.08 -8.08
C CYS A 54 -3.41 23.57 -9.54
N ASP A 55 -2.37 23.20 -10.29
CA ASP A 55 -2.34 23.28 -11.75
C ASP A 55 -2.91 21.99 -12.39
N THR A 56 -3.22 22.06 -13.68
CA THR A 56 -3.76 20.97 -14.49
C THR A 56 -2.84 19.73 -14.45
N LYS A 57 -1.52 19.91 -14.57
CA LYS A 57 -0.55 18.81 -14.58
C LYS A 57 -0.49 18.06 -13.26
N THR A 58 -0.57 18.75 -12.14
CA THR A 58 -0.65 18.13 -10.81
C THR A 58 -1.85 17.18 -10.71
N LYS A 59 -3.02 17.65 -11.14
CA LYS A 59 -4.22 16.80 -11.15
C LYS A 59 -4.03 15.58 -12.05
N GLU A 60 -3.50 15.74 -13.26
CA GLU A 60 -3.22 14.63 -14.17
C GLU A 60 -2.26 13.59 -13.57
N ILE A 61 -1.23 14.02 -12.84
CA ILE A 61 -0.30 13.11 -12.15
C ILE A 61 -1.04 12.29 -11.11
N VAL A 62 -1.87 12.91 -10.29
CA VAL A 62 -2.63 12.21 -9.23
C VAL A 62 -3.72 11.32 -9.84
N ASP A 63 -4.44 11.75 -10.87
CA ASP A 63 -5.47 10.94 -11.54
C ASP A 63 -4.89 9.67 -12.17
N ASN A 64 -3.62 9.70 -12.59
CA ASN A 64 -2.93 8.56 -13.21
C ASN A 64 -2.13 7.71 -12.22
N MET A 65 -2.07 8.06 -10.95
CA MET A 65 -1.32 7.27 -9.96
C MET A 65 -2.05 5.98 -9.55
N THR A 66 -1.28 5.01 -9.11
CA THR A 66 -1.79 3.76 -8.53
C THR A 66 -1.13 3.53 -7.15
N PRO A 67 -1.92 3.22 -6.08
CA PRO A 67 -3.37 3.24 -6.04
C PRO A 67 -3.91 4.67 -5.98
N GLN A 68 -5.21 4.81 -6.22
CA GLN A 68 -5.86 6.09 -5.94
C GLN A 68 -5.94 6.33 -4.42
N PRO A 69 -5.79 7.58 -3.96
CA PRO A 69 -5.97 7.90 -2.55
C PRO A 69 -7.39 7.56 -2.07
N ARG A 70 -7.52 7.00 -0.89
CA ARG A 70 -8.82 6.75 -0.24
C ARG A 70 -9.34 8.01 0.46
N LEU A 71 -9.50 9.09 -0.33
CA LEU A 71 -9.94 10.41 0.12
C LEU A 71 -11.06 10.92 -0.79
N GLN A 72 -11.90 11.80 -0.26
CA GLN A 72 -12.89 12.54 -1.05
C GLN A 72 -12.25 13.84 -1.54
N ILE A 73 -11.56 13.78 -2.68
CA ILE A 73 -10.78 14.92 -3.18
C ILE A 73 -11.66 15.86 -4.00
N THR A 74 -11.64 17.16 -3.64
CA THR A 74 -12.20 18.26 -4.42
C THR A 74 -11.06 19.10 -5.01
N TRP A 75 -11.03 19.24 -6.32
CA TRP A 75 -9.99 19.93 -7.06
C TRP A 75 -10.40 21.35 -7.45
N PHE A 76 -9.48 22.32 -7.29
CA PHE A 76 -9.58 23.68 -7.81
C PHE A 76 -8.37 23.91 -8.72
N ILE A 77 -8.60 24.10 -10.02
CA ILE A 77 -7.54 24.23 -11.04
C ILE A 77 -7.35 25.71 -11.35
N GLU A 78 -6.48 26.39 -10.60
CA GLU A 78 -6.27 27.84 -10.71
C GLU A 78 -4.78 28.25 -10.70
N LEU A 79 -3.86 27.25 -10.63
CA LEU A 79 -2.43 27.52 -10.51
C LEU A 79 -1.65 27.33 -11.83
N ASP A 80 -2.31 27.16 -12.97
CA ASP A 80 -1.65 26.96 -14.28
C ASP A 80 -0.69 28.09 -14.64
N LYS A 81 -0.96 29.33 -14.17
CA LYS A 81 -0.05 30.48 -14.37
C LYS A 81 1.32 30.31 -13.72
N TYR A 82 1.48 29.38 -12.80
CA TYR A 82 2.74 29.07 -12.09
C TYR A 82 3.42 27.79 -12.63
N ASP A 83 2.87 27.17 -13.68
CA ASP A 83 3.45 25.95 -14.26
C ASP A 83 4.92 26.14 -14.64
N GLY A 84 5.77 25.16 -14.28
CA GLY A 84 7.20 25.19 -14.53
C GLY A 84 7.99 26.22 -13.71
N MET A 85 7.37 26.96 -12.79
CA MET A 85 8.05 27.96 -11.96
C MET A 85 8.41 27.36 -10.60
N ASN A 86 9.70 27.35 -10.28
CA ASN A 86 10.18 27.07 -8.94
C ASN A 86 10.22 28.36 -8.08
N ARG A 87 10.51 28.21 -6.78
CA ARG A 87 10.63 29.31 -5.83
C ARG A 87 11.52 30.44 -6.32
N ASP A 88 12.70 30.11 -6.87
CA ASP A 88 13.67 31.12 -7.32
C ASP A 88 13.15 31.94 -8.50
N ILE A 89 12.44 31.30 -9.42
CA ILE A 89 11.80 31.97 -10.56
C ILE A 89 10.69 32.89 -10.06
N MET A 90 9.82 32.41 -9.17
CA MET A 90 8.72 33.19 -8.60
C MET A 90 9.21 34.37 -7.77
N THR A 91 10.29 34.16 -6.98
CA THR A 91 10.92 35.23 -6.19
C THR A 91 11.51 36.33 -7.09
N ARG A 92 12.23 35.96 -8.14
CA ARG A 92 12.78 36.92 -9.13
C ARG A 92 11.68 37.70 -9.86
N LYS A 93 10.52 37.08 -10.07
CA LYS A 93 9.35 37.72 -10.68
C LYS A 93 8.51 38.55 -9.69
N GLY A 94 8.82 38.50 -8.39
CA GLY A 94 8.06 39.20 -7.35
C GLY A 94 6.67 38.60 -7.07
N ILE A 95 6.39 37.38 -7.51
CA ILE A 95 5.08 36.72 -7.39
C ILE A 95 5.06 35.60 -6.34
N TRP A 96 6.17 35.38 -5.61
CA TRP A 96 6.24 34.31 -4.61
C TRP A 96 5.24 34.52 -3.46
N ALA A 97 5.09 35.73 -2.94
CA ALA A 97 4.12 36.04 -1.88
C ALA A 97 2.68 35.80 -2.35
N GLU A 98 2.34 36.16 -3.58
CA GLU A 98 1.02 35.90 -4.18
C GLU A 98 0.75 34.39 -4.27
N PHE A 99 1.73 33.59 -4.74
CA PHE A 99 1.63 32.15 -4.79
C PHE A 99 1.42 31.54 -3.40
N GLN A 100 2.15 32.01 -2.37
CA GLN A 100 1.98 31.51 -1.01
C GLN A 100 0.56 31.79 -0.47
N MET A 101 -0.08 32.87 -0.88
CA MET A 101 -1.45 33.19 -0.46
C MET A 101 -2.53 32.31 -1.11
N ALA A 102 -2.17 31.45 -2.08
CA ALA A 102 -3.03 30.37 -2.52
C ALA A 102 -3.41 29.41 -1.37
N LYS A 103 -2.59 29.32 -0.30
CA LYS A 103 -2.90 28.60 0.94
C LYS A 103 -4.19 29.12 1.58
N ALA A 104 -4.29 30.42 1.75
CA ALA A 104 -5.50 31.06 2.28
C ALA A 104 -6.71 30.83 1.35
N THR A 105 -6.49 30.83 0.03
CA THR A 105 -7.56 30.58 -0.95
C THR A 105 -8.14 29.18 -0.81
N VAL A 106 -7.31 28.13 -0.72
CA VAL A 106 -7.81 26.75 -0.57
C VAL A 106 -8.50 26.53 0.77
N ILE A 107 -8.00 27.14 1.87
CA ILE A 107 -8.66 27.13 3.18
C ILE A 107 -10.06 27.75 3.07
N LYS A 108 -10.19 28.89 2.42
CA LYS A 108 -11.49 29.54 2.18
C LYS A 108 -12.44 28.66 1.37
N TYR A 109 -11.94 27.92 0.38
CA TYR A 109 -12.74 26.98 -0.37
C TYR A 109 -13.19 25.81 0.50
N ALA A 110 -12.30 25.25 1.32
CA ALA A 110 -12.64 24.15 2.23
C ALA A 110 -13.73 24.56 3.24
N LEU A 111 -13.62 25.74 3.84
CA LEU A 111 -14.58 26.23 4.83
C LEU A 111 -15.99 26.49 4.26
N ARG A 112 -16.15 26.67 2.95
CA ARG A 112 -17.48 26.73 2.31
C ARG A 112 -18.19 25.38 2.29
N HIS A 113 -17.47 24.29 2.50
CA HIS A 113 -17.98 22.90 2.38
C HIS A 113 -17.85 22.10 3.68
N THR A 114 -17.13 22.63 4.67
CA THR A 114 -16.85 21.95 5.95
C THR A 114 -16.81 22.96 7.10
N THR A 115 -16.92 22.46 8.33
CA THR A 115 -16.91 23.29 9.54
C THR A 115 -15.53 23.81 9.92
N ASP A 116 -14.49 23.12 9.50
CA ASP A 116 -13.10 23.43 9.76
C ASP A 116 -12.18 22.72 8.75
N THR A 117 -10.95 23.16 8.64
CA THR A 117 -9.95 22.51 7.79
C THR A 117 -8.56 22.61 8.39
N LEU A 118 -7.76 21.54 8.24
CA LEU A 118 -6.32 21.55 8.49
C LEU A 118 -5.57 21.70 7.16
N PHE A 119 -4.93 22.84 6.97
CA PHE A 119 -4.02 23.05 5.85
C PHE A 119 -2.68 22.36 6.12
N LEU A 120 -2.17 21.66 5.11
CA LEU A 120 -0.88 20.99 5.10
C LEU A 120 -0.14 21.28 3.79
N ASP A 121 1.14 21.63 3.86
CA ASP A 121 2.00 21.72 2.67
C ASP A 121 2.15 20.34 2.02
N SER A 122 2.37 20.30 0.70
CA SER A 122 2.39 19.07 -0.11
C SER A 122 3.54 18.12 0.22
N ASP A 123 4.61 18.61 0.87
CA ASP A 123 5.81 17.86 1.27
C ASP A 123 5.74 17.26 2.69
N ILE A 124 4.52 17.08 3.20
CA ILE A 124 4.24 16.45 4.48
C ILE A 124 3.90 14.96 4.30
N ILE A 125 4.50 14.11 5.15
CA ILE A 125 4.15 12.67 5.27
C ILE A 125 3.52 12.44 6.63
N ILE A 126 2.29 11.94 6.65
CA ILE A 126 1.55 11.60 7.88
C ILE A 126 2.12 10.31 8.47
N THR A 127 2.35 10.28 9.78
CA THR A 127 2.92 9.14 10.50
C THR A 127 2.05 8.61 11.64
N ASP A 128 1.00 9.35 12.01
CA ASP A 128 0.02 8.93 13.02
C ASP A 128 -1.31 9.68 12.85
N TYR A 129 -2.37 9.22 13.51
CA TYR A 129 -3.70 9.86 13.50
C TYR A 129 -3.66 11.27 14.08
N ILE A 130 -4.30 12.21 13.39
CA ILE A 130 -4.52 13.58 13.83
C ILE A 130 -5.91 13.62 14.48
N ASN A 131 -5.96 13.70 15.82
CA ASN A 131 -7.21 13.57 16.58
C ASN A 131 -7.24 14.43 17.87
N ASP A 132 -6.40 15.47 17.93
CA ASP A 132 -6.19 16.30 19.11
C ASP A 132 -6.32 17.82 18.80
N ILE A 133 -7.25 18.14 17.86
CA ILE A 133 -7.63 19.52 17.55
C ILE A 133 -8.46 20.11 18.71
N ASP A 134 -8.05 21.27 19.24
CA ASP A 134 -8.83 22.00 20.22
C ASP A 134 -9.95 22.82 19.55
N MET A 135 -11.11 22.19 19.44
CA MET A 135 -12.30 22.79 18.82
C MET A 135 -12.88 23.98 19.60
N SER A 136 -12.40 24.30 20.81
CA SER A 136 -12.79 25.49 21.55
C SER A 136 -12.18 26.77 20.97
N LYS A 137 -11.08 26.64 20.21
CA LYS A 137 -10.33 27.71 19.57
C LYS A 137 -10.79 27.95 18.13
N GLU A 138 -10.37 29.07 17.56
CA GLU A 138 -10.66 29.47 16.18
C GLU A 138 -9.52 29.14 15.22
N LEU A 139 -8.30 29.04 15.77
CA LEU A 139 -7.08 28.90 15.01
C LEU A 139 -6.14 27.91 15.70
N GLY A 140 -5.50 27.02 14.94
CA GLY A 140 -4.41 26.17 15.37
C GLY A 140 -3.14 26.50 14.58
N VAL A 141 -2.05 26.75 15.26
CA VAL A 141 -0.77 27.19 14.66
C VAL A 141 0.38 26.29 15.09
N SER A 142 1.38 26.15 14.23
CA SER A 142 2.52 25.27 14.45
C SER A 142 3.80 26.06 14.71
N PRO A 143 4.34 26.11 15.95
CA PRO A 143 5.64 26.72 16.22
C PRO A 143 6.78 26.04 15.44
N GLN A 144 7.80 26.79 15.04
CA GLN A 144 8.93 26.27 14.25
C GLN A 144 10.00 25.56 15.09
N PHE A 145 10.12 25.92 16.38
CA PHE A 145 11.17 25.41 17.30
C PHE A 145 12.60 25.62 16.77
N ILE A 146 12.88 26.80 16.23
CA ILE A 146 14.18 27.25 15.73
C ILE A 146 14.77 28.34 16.63
N THR A 147 16.02 28.78 16.35
CA THR A 147 16.69 29.82 17.15
C THR A 147 15.96 31.18 17.08
N GLN A 148 16.09 32.01 18.13
CA GLN A 148 15.46 33.32 18.18
C GLN A 148 15.88 34.22 17.01
N GLU A 149 17.15 34.17 16.61
CA GLU A 149 17.65 34.92 15.44
C GLU A 149 16.88 34.58 14.15
N HIS A 150 16.54 33.30 13.94
CA HIS A 150 15.75 32.89 12.78
C HIS A 150 14.27 33.25 12.94
N ILE A 151 13.70 33.14 14.15
CA ILE A 151 12.34 33.57 14.45
C ILE A 151 12.17 35.05 14.12
N ASP A 152 13.12 35.90 14.53
CA ASP A 152 13.07 37.34 14.26
C ASP A 152 13.05 37.65 12.75
N LYS A 153 13.69 36.80 11.95
CA LYS A 153 13.72 36.92 10.48
C LYS A 153 12.48 36.35 9.81
N THR A 154 12.07 35.14 10.21
CA THR A 154 11.10 34.33 9.42
C THR A 154 9.74 34.16 10.08
N GLY A 155 9.58 34.52 11.36
CA GLY A 155 8.36 34.30 12.13
C GLY A 155 8.45 33.12 13.09
N PHE A 156 7.59 33.13 14.11
CA PHE A 156 7.54 32.07 15.14
C PHE A 156 6.83 30.80 14.66
N TYR A 157 5.81 30.99 13.82
CA TYR A 157 4.99 29.87 13.32
C TYR A 157 5.39 29.46 11.91
N ASN A 158 5.17 28.18 11.59
CA ASN A 158 5.41 27.62 10.27
C ASN A 158 4.19 27.76 9.36
N GLY A 159 4.37 28.28 8.16
CA GLY A 159 3.30 28.48 7.17
C GLY A 159 2.82 27.19 6.47
N GLY A 160 3.47 26.06 6.71
CA GLY A 160 3.10 24.78 6.11
C GLY A 160 2.04 23.99 6.86
N MET A 161 1.59 24.48 8.01
CA MET A 161 0.52 23.88 8.80
C MET A 161 -0.30 24.96 9.51
N LEU A 162 -1.62 24.95 9.26
CA LEU A 162 -2.56 25.84 9.91
C LEU A 162 -3.95 25.19 9.96
N TRP A 163 -4.57 25.15 11.13
CA TRP A 163 -5.97 24.75 11.27
C TRP A 163 -6.85 25.97 11.56
N THR A 164 -8.04 26.00 10.99
CA THR A 164 -9.04 27.00 11.35
C THR A 164 -10.46 26.53 11.08
N LYS A 165 -11.40 27.05 11.88
CA LYS A 165 -12.85 26.97 11.68
C LYS A 165 -13.50 28.35 11.43
N ASN A 166 -12.71 29.42 11.40
CA ASN A 166 -13.22 30.78 11.25
C ASN A 166 -12.99 31.29 9.81
N ASP A 167 -14.08 31.63 9.12
CA ASP A 167 -14.10 32.06 7.72
C ASP A 167 -13.34 33.36 7.45
N ASN A 168 -13.08 34.19 8.51
CA ASN A 168 -12.33 35.42 8.37
C ASN A 168 -10.81 35.22 8.35
N VAL A 169 -10.31 34.12 8.95
CA VAL A 169 -8.87 33.84 9.05
C VAL A 169 -8.17 33.87 7.68
N PRO A 170 -8.68 33.23 6.61
CA PRO A 170 -8.03 33.27 5.30
C PRO A 170 -7.92 34.67 4.71
N ASN A 171 -8.95 35.51 4.87
CA ASN A 171 -8.93 36.87 4.35
C ASN A 171 -7.93 37.75 5.13
N ASP A 172 -7.90 37.64 6.45
CA ASP A 172 -6.96 38.36 7.29
C ASP A 172 -5.52 37.89 7.07
N TRP A 173 -5.30 36.59 6.79
CA TRP A 173 -3.98 36.08 6.45
C TRP A 173 -3.43 36.75 5.18
N ILE A 174 -4.26 36.86 4.13
CA ILE A 174 -3.90 37.56 2.88
C ILE A 174 -3.57 39.03 3.22
N GLU A 175 -4.38 39.69 4.03
CA GLU A 175 -4.17 41.13 4.36
C GLU A 175 -2.88 41.33 5.14
N PHE A 176 -2.64 40.54 6.20
CA PHE A 176 -1.43 40.65 7.03
C PHE A 176 -0.15 40.30 6.28
N THR A 177 -0.24 39.41 5.27
CA THR A 177 0.91 39.06 4.43
C THR A 177 1.43 40.23 3.60
N LYS A 178 0.60 41.22 3.26
CA LYS A 178 1.02 42.41 2.50
C LYS A 178 2.09 43.24 3.21
N SER A 179 2.08 43.26 4.55
CA SER A 179 3.05 43.98 5.39
C SER A 179 3.99 43.05 6.17
N SER A 180 3.93 41.75 5.88
CA SER A 180 4.71 40.75 6.60
C SER A 180 6.21 40.87 6.31
N ARG A 181 7.04 40.72 7.36
CA ARG A 181 8.50 40.69 7.22
C ARG A 181 9.02 39.44 6.48
N TYR A 182 8.23 38.38 6.45
CA TYR A 182 8.58 37.12 5.74
C TYR A 182 7.34 36.40 5.22
N PHE A 183 6.86 36.86 4.07
CA PHE A 183 5.75 36.25 3.30
C PHE A 183 4.54 35.82 4.19
N ASP A 184 3.98 34.65 3.88
CA ASP A 184 2.87 33.98 4.57
C ASP A 184 3.19 33.62 6.03
N GLN A 185 4.44 33.33 6.34
CA GLN A 185 4.83 32.70 7.59
C GLN A 185 4.82 33.65 8.78
N ALA A 186 5.48 34.81 8.65
CA ALA A 186 5.54 35.80 9.75
C ALA A 186 4.18 36.44 10.03
N SER A 187 3.28 36.54 9.05
CA SER A 187 1.92 37.06 9.22
C SER A 187 1.01 36.19 10.09
N ILE A 188 1.37 34.91 10.34
CA ILE A 188 0.63 34.05 11.27
C ILE A 188 0.70 34.57 12.70
N GLU A 189 1.77 35.29 13.08
CA GLU A 189 1.86 35.93 14.38
C GLU A 189 0.75 36.99 14.59
N ASP A 190 0.35 37.68 13.53
CA ASP A 190 -0.73 38.67 13.57
C ASP A 190 -2.10 37.99 13.62
N LEU A 191 -2.26 36.83 12.98
CA LEU A 191 -3.46 36.00 13.17
C LEU A 191 -3.57 35.51 14.62
N ALA A 192 -2.49 35.05 15.24
CA ALA A 192 -2.48 34.58 16.62
C ALA A 192 -2.77 35.72 17.63
N LYS A 193 -2.45 36.97 17.31
CA LYS A 193 -2.85 38.13 18.12
C LYS A 193 -4.34 38.46 18.00
N LYS A 194 -4.95 38.15 16.85
CA LYS A 194 -6.33 38.52 16.54
C LYS A 194 -7.36 37.50 16.96
N TYR A 195 -7.03 36.20 16.84
CA TYR A 195 -7.94 35.10 17.07
C TYR A 195 -7.62 34.28 18.31
N SER A 196 -8.61 33.65 18.91
CA SER A 196 -8.36 32.65 19.94
C SER A 196 -7.68 31.42 19.31
N TYR A 197 -6.48 31.06 19.79
CA TYR A 197 -5.67 30.03 19.16
C TYR A 197 -5.14 29.00 20.17
N PHE A 198 -4.68 27.88 19.63
CA PHE A 198 -3.84 26.89 20.30
C PHE A 198 -2.58 26.60 19.48
N GLU A 199 -1.56 26.10 20.13
CA GLU A 199 -0.32 25.68 19.49
C GLU A 199 -0.24 24.17 19.41
N PHE A 200 0.10 23.65 18.23
CA PHE A 200 0.45 22.27 18.07
C PHE A 200 1.79 21.96 18.75
N GLY A 201 1.88 20.81 19.41
CA GLY A 201 3.10 20.37 20.09
C GLY A 201 4.27 20.08 19.12
N GLU A 202 5.46 19.91 19.68
CA GLU A 202 6.68 19.63 18.91
C GLU A 202 6.63 18.30 18.12
N ASN A 203 5.76 17.40 18.50
CA ASN A 203 5.49 16.13 17.80
C ASN A 203 4.59 16.29 16.56
N TYR A 204 4.10 17.51 16.32
CA TYR A 204 3.52 17.91 15.05
C TYR A 204 4.57 18.58 14.19
N ASN A 205 4.44 18.46 12.88
CA ASN A 205 5.21 19.22 11.92
C ASN A 205 6.73 19.18 12.19
N LEU A 206 7.29 17.97 12.35
CA LEU A 206 8.74 17.80 12.52
C LEU A 206 9.44 18.14 11.21
N GLN A 207 9.98 19.37 11.14
CA GLN A 207 10.54 19.95 9.93
C GLN A 207 12.03 19.60 9.77
N CYS A 208 12.45 19.35 8.52
CA CYS A 208 13.86 19.18 8.17
C CYS A 208 14.74 20.38 8.60
N TRP A 209 14.18 21.58 8.62
CA TRP A 209 14.87 22.80 9.05
C TRP A 209 15.31 22.78 10.52
N ARG A 210 14.67 21.97 11.38
CA ARG A 210 15.07 21.85 12.80
C ARG A 210 16.50 21.33 12.95
N LEU A 211 16.99 20.44 12.06
CA LEU A 211 18.39 20.00 12.09
C LEU A 211 19.41 21.12 11.84
N LEU A 212 18.99 22.16 11.14
CA LEU A 212 19.89 23.25 10.72
C LEU A 212 19.75 24.52 11.56
N LEU A 213 18.54 24.78 12.07
CA LEU A 213 18.17 26.07 12.64
C LEU A 213 17.70 26.00 14.10
N SER A 214 17.58 24.80 14.69
CA SER A 214 17.22 24.65 16.11
C SER A 214 18.37 25.09 17.03
N PRO A 215 18.05 25.55 18.27
CA PRO A 215 19.07 25.70 19.30
C PRO A 215 19.66 24.37 19.78
N GLU A 216 18.95 23.24 19.52
CA GLU A 216 19.44 21.90 19.79
C GLU A 216 20.33 21.42 18.63
N SER A 217 21.40 20.70 18.93
CA SER A 217 22.25 20.11 17.91
C SER A 217 21.50 19.03 17.11
N PRO A 218 21.93 18.73 15.85
CA PRO A 218 21.35 17.64 15.07
C PRO A 218 21.29 16.31 15.81
N GLN A 219 22.31 15.99 16.63
CA GLN A 219 22.35 14.76 17.42
C GLN A 219 21.29 14.76 18.54
N GLN A 220 21.05 15.89 19.20
CA GLN A 220 20.00 16.00 20.22
C GLN A 220 18.62 15.82 19.59
N ILE A 221 18.36 16.46 18.46
CA ILE A 221 17.10 16.28 17.71
C ILE A 221 16.93 14.81 17.31
N ALA A 222 17.97 14.17 16.78
CA ALA A 222 17.94 12.75 16.44
C ALA A 222 17.61 11.86 17.66
N ASN A 223 18.18 12.16 18.83
CA ASN A 223 17.92 11.43 20.07
C ASN A 223 16.49 11.60 20.60
N HIS A 224 15.77 12.64 20.20
CA HIS A 224 14.37 12.84 20.54
C HIS A 224 13.41 11.99 19.70
N ILE A 225 13.89 11.47 18.54
CA ILE A 225 13.09 10.58 17.72
C ILE A 225 13.27 9.16 18.25
N ASN A 226 12.20 8.58 18.76
CA ASN A 226 12.19 7.23 19.27
C ASN A 226 11.27 6.37 18.40
N SER A 227 11.75 5.20 18.03
CA SER A 227 10.99 4.18 17.33
C SER A 227 10.72 3.02 18.29
N VAL A 228 9.47 2.85 18.70
CA VAL A 228 9.04 1.70 19.49
C VAL A 228 8.49 0.66 18.51
N VAL A 229 8.92 -0.59 18.69
CA VAL A 229 8.43 -1.74 17.92
C VAL A 229 6.95 -1.90 18.21
N ASN A 230 6.08 -1.31 17.41
CA ASN A 230 4.61 -1.47 17.36
C ASN A 230 4.01 -0.45 16.38
N ASP A 231 4.69 -0.22 15.27
CA ASP A 231 4.26 0.64 14.16
C ASP A 231 4.07 2.14 14.51
N LYS A 232 4.87 2.69 15.45
CA LYS A 232 4.80 4.10 15.83
C LYS A 232 6.16 4.77 15.96
N LEU A 233 6.21 6.03 15.55
CA LEU A 233 7.29 6.97 15.86
C LEU A 233 6.87 7.91 16.98
N TYR A 234 7.83 8.32 17.79
CA TYR A 234 7.65 9.30 18.85
C TYR A 234 8.67 10.42 18.70
N TYR A 235 8.27 11.62 19.06
CA TYR A 235 9.17 12.75 19.25
C TYR A 235 8.99 13.29 20.67
N LYS A 236 10.07 13.32 21.47
CA LYS A 236 10.03 13.68 22.90
C LYS A 236 8.89 12.97 23.67
N ASN A 237 8.76 11.65 23.46
CA ASN A 237 7.75 10.74 24.07
C ASN A 237 6.28 10.96 23.63
N ASN A 238 6.01 11.89 22.71
CA ASN A 238 4.69 12.07 22.11
C ASN A 238 4.65 11.39 20.72
N PRO A 239 3.54 10.74 20.32
CA PRO A 239 3.42 10.16 18.99
C PRO A 239 3.69 11.22 17.90
N LEU A 240 4.65 10.96 17.03
CA LEU A 240 4.97 11.84 15.91
C LEU A 240 3.85 11.80 14.88
N LYS A 241 3.21 12.95 14.63
CA LYS A 241 2.03 13.03 13.76
C LYS A 241 2.38 13.13 12.30
N PHE A 242 3.39 13.91 11.96
CA PHE A 242 3.92 13.96 10.61
C PHE A 242 5.31 14.58 10.51
N VAL A 243 5.95 14.26 9.41
CA VAL A 243 7.27 14.79 9.02
C VAL A 243 7.08 15.72 7.84
N HIS A 244 7.75 16.88 7.88
CA HIS A 244 7.69 17.92 6.87
C HIS A 244 9.08 18.10 6.24
N THR A 245 9.28 17.52 5.05
CA THR A 245 10.58 17.51 4.39
C THR A 245 10.50 17.27 2.88
N HIS A 246 11.40 17.87 2.15
CA HIS A 246 11.61 17.60 0.73
C HIS A 246 12.50 16.36 0.55
N PHE A 247 11.89 15.19 0.32
CA PHE A 247 12.63 13.93 0.13
C PHE A 247 13.53 13.93 -1.12
N LEU A 248 13.25 14.77 -2.11
CA LEU A 248 14.02 14.86 -3.35
C LEU A 248 15.17 15.89 -3.26
N ASP A 249 15.23 16.69 -2.21
CA ASP A 249 16.26 17.72 -2.04
C ASP A 249 17.46 17.18 -1.23
N LYS A 250 18.61 17.11 -1.87
CA LYS A 250 19.86 16.62 -1.26
C LYS A 250 20.31 17.42 -0.02
N ARG A 251 19.88 18.66 0.12
CA ARG A 251 20.22 19.47 1.30
C ARG A 251 19.66 18.87 2.59
N PHE A 252 18.61 18.09 2.49
CA PHE A 252 17.94 17.42 3.63
C PHE A 252 18.24 15.92 3.71
N GLU A 253 19.20 15.41 2.96
CA GLU A 253 19.53 13.98 2.91
C GLU A 253 19.80 13.40 4.31
N GLN A 254 20.52 14.13 5.17
CA GLN A 254 20.80 13.68 6.55
C GLN A 254 19.49 13.50 7.36
N PHE A 255 18.58 14.45 7.28
CA PHE A 255 17.28 14.36 7.95
C PHE A 255 16.42 13.24 7.35
N ASN A 256 16.36 13.16 6.02
CA ASN A 256 15.60 12.16 5.31
C ASN A 256 16.07 10.74 5.66
N ASN A 257 17.38 10.49 5.69
CA ASN A 257 17.95 9.21 6.08
C ASN A 257 17.64 8.86 7.53
N LEU A 258 17.69 9.82 8.44
CA LEU A 258 17.30 9.63 9.84
C LEU A 258 15.83 9.17 9.95
N ILE A 259 14.91 9.84 9.26
CA ILE A 259 13.49 9.46 9.26
C ILE A 259 13.29 8.07 8.66
N ILE A 260 13.93 7.76 7.54
CA ILE A 260 13.86 6.45 6.89
C ILE A 260 14.34 5.33 7.84
N GLN A 261 15.45 5.55 8.55
CA GLN A 261 15.97 4.59 9.54
C GLN A 261 14.96 4.35 10.68
N HIS A 262 14.37 5.41 11.23
CA HIS A 262 13.38 5.28 12.29
C HIS A 262 12.08 4.63 11.81
N LEU A 263 11.58 4.94 10.61
CA LEU A 263 10.44 4.26 10.00
C LEU A 263 10.70 2.76 9.82
N SER A 264 11.92 2.41 9.38
CA SER A 264 12.33 1.01 9.21
C SER A 264 12.41 0.29 10.57
N HIS A 265 13.03 0.90 11.57
CA HIS A 265 13.15 0.33 12.92
C HIS A 265 11.78 0.18 13.61
N ALA A 266 10.88 1.16 13.46
CA ALA A 266 9.50 1.09 13.95
C ALA A 266 8.63 0.11 13.16
N LYS A 267 9.12 -0.47 12.07
CA LYS A 267 8.36 -1.35 11.16
C LYS A 267 7.12 -0.67 10.54
N MET A 268 7.19 0.64 10.32
CA MET A 268 6.12 1.41 9.65
C MET A 268 6.18 1.23 8.13
N TYR A 269 6.02 0.00 7.67
CA TYR A 269 6.28 -0.39 6.27
C TYR A 269 5.40 0.31 5.24
N LYS A 270 4.16 0.63 5.60
CA LYS A 270 3.24 1.37 4.71
C LYS A 270 3.78 2.77 4.45
N VAL A 271 4.13 3.50 5.51
CA VAL A 271 4.69 4.85 5.40
C VAL A 271 6.05 4.81 4.71
N LEU A 272 6.88 3.83 5.05
CA LEU A 272 8.19 3.65 4.43
C LEU A 272 8.07 3.36 2.91
N ALA A 273 7.12 2.52 2.49
CA ALA A 273 6.85 2.27 1.07
C ALA A 273 6.40 3.55 0.35
N ILE A 274 5.57 4.38 1.00
CA ILE A 274 5.14 5.68 0.47
C ILE A 274 6.33 6.63 0.30
N VAL A 275 7.22 6.72 1.31
CA VAL A 275 8.44 7.54 1.22
C VAL A 275 9.32 7.10 0.05
N TYR A 276 9.52 5.79 -0.13
CA TYR A 276 10.28 5.29 -1.28
C TYR A 276 9.58 5.52 -2.62
N ARG A 277 8.23 5.50 -2.63
CA ARG A 277 7.44 5.91 -3.80
C ARG A 277 7.70 7.36 -4.20
N VAL A 278 7.79 8.27 -3.22
CA VAL A 278 8.14 9.68 -3.45
C VAL A 278 9.58 9.79 -3.98
N ILE A 279 10.55 9.19 -3.30
CA ILE A 279 11.98 9.25 -3.66
C ILE A 279 12.23 8.71 -5.08
N ASN A 280 11.60 7.59 -5.45
CA ASN A 280 11.79 6.95 -6.76
C ASN A 280 10.83 7.50 -7.82
N ASN A 281 9.86 8.30 -7.45
CA ASN A 281 8.77 8.77 -8.32
C ASN A 281 7.95 7.64 -8.98
N LYS A 282 8.11 6.41 -8.50
CA LYS A 282 7.44 5.19 -8.96
C LYS A 282 7.48 4.14 -7.85
N TRP A 283 6.60 3.17 -7.95
CA TRP A 283 6.75 1.93 -7.20
C TRP A 283 7.90 1.11 -7.78
N VAL A 284 8.80 0.64 -6.94
CA VAL A 284 9.97 -0.11 -7.38
C VAL A 284 9.91 -1.55 -6.88
N LEU A 285 9.90 -2.49 -7.82
CA LEU A 285 10.04 -3.92 -7.57
C LEU A 285 11.50 -4.32 -7.71
N LYS A 286 12.04 -5.03 -6.73
CA LYS A 286 13.37 -5.64 -6.82
C LYS A 286 13.24 -7.09 -7.22
N ILE A 287 13.94 -7.48 -8.28
CA ILE A 287 14.00 -8.86 -8.73
C ILE A 287 15.46 -9.34 -8.82
N PRO A 288 15.73 -10.63 -8.52
CA PRO A 288 17.08 -11.17 -8.65
C PRO A 288 17.58 -11.12 -10.10
N LYS A 289 18.83 -10.75 -10.32
CA LYS A 289 19.47 -10.83 -11.65
C LYS A 289 19.58 -12.27 -12.14
N GLN A 290 19.92 -13.18 -11.23
CA GLN A 290 20.10 -14.61 -11.50
C GLN A 290 18.97 -15.43 -10.87
N PRO A 291 18.65 -16.61 -11.42
CA PRO A 291 17.74 -17.54 -10.76
C PRO A 291 18.22 -17.86 -9.34
N ILE A 292 17.28 -17.90 -8.39
CA ILE A 292 17.58 -18.24 -7.00
C ILE A 292 17.96 -19.73 -6.92
N GLN A 293 19.13 -20.01 -6.31
CA GLN A 293 19.55 -21.39 -6.08
C GLN A 293 18.58 -22.10 -5.14
N GLY A 294 18.31 -23.38 -5.42
CA GLY A 294 17.35 -24.19 -4.64
C GLY A 294 15.88 -23.93 -4.95
N LEU A 295 15.56 -22.84 -5.62
CA LEU A 295 14.21 -22.59 -6.11
C LEU A 295 13.99 -23.31 -7.44
N GLY A 296 12.90 -24.08 -7.56
CA GLY A 296 12.55 -24.79 -8.79
C GLY A 296 12.42 -23.83 -9.99
N ARG A 297 12.75 -24.32 -11.19
CA ARG A 297 12.72 -23.50 -12.43
C ARG A 297 11.40 -22.75 -12.61
N HIS A 298 10.28 -23.39 -12.35
CA HIS A 298 8.96 -22.79 -12.53
C HIS A 298 8.71 -21.60 -11.59
N ASN A 299 9.16 -21.69 -10.35
CA ASN A 299 9.00 -20.60 -9.39
C ASN A 299 9.89 -19.42 -9.76
N ASN A 300 11.11 -19.67 -10.23
CA ASN A 300 11.97 -18.61 -10.75
C ASN A 300 11.33 -17.89 -11.95
N ASP A 301 10.70 -18.62 -12.87
CA ASP A 301 10.00 -18.01 -14.01
C ASP A 301 8.86 -17.11 -13.53
N SER A 302 8.01 -17.57 -12.59
CA SER A 302 6.93 -16.76 -12.01
C SER A 302 7.40 -15.45 -11.42
N TYR A 303 8.40 -15.50 -10.54
CA TYR A 303 8.92 -14.31 -9.83
C TYR A 303 9.68 -13.34 -10.71
N ARG A 304 10.14 -13.75 -11.87
CA ARG A 304 10.84 -12.87 -12.81
C ARG A 304 9.93 -12.33 -13.89
N GLU A 305 9.04 -13.15 -14.42
CA GLU A 305 8.15 -12.76 -15.52
C GLU A 305 7.05 -11.81 -15.08
N LEU A 306 6.42 -12.05 -13.93
CA LEU A 306 5.28 -11.26 -13.49
C LEU A 306 5.64 -9.78 -13.22
N PRO A 307 6.71 -9.44 -12.48
CA PRO A 307 7.13 -8.06 -12.34
C PRO A 307 7.43 -7.36 -13.68
N LEU A 308 8.02 -8.10 -14.64
CA LEU A 308 8.27 -7.57 -15.98
C LEU A 308 6.97 -7.26 -16.72
N LEU A 309 5.98 -8.14 -16.65
CA LEU A 309 4.65 -7.91 -17.20
C LEU A 309 3.98 -6.69 -16.54
N MET A 310 4.06 -6.58 -15.22
CA MET A 310 3.51 -5.42 -14.49
C MET A 310 4.15 -4.11 -14.94
N LYS A 311 5.47 -4.07 -15.10
CA LYS A 311 6.18 -2.90 -15.64
C LYS A 311 5.73 -2.56 -17.05
N LEU A 312 5.53 -3.55 -17.92
CA LEU A 312 5.07 -3.34 -19.30
C LEU A 312 3.65 -2.77 -19.36
N GLN A 313 2.79 -3.14 -18.41
CA GLN A 313 1.39 -2.76 -18.38
C GLN A 313 1.11 -1.49 -17.57
N ASN A 314 2.01 -1.10 -16.65
CA ASN A 314 1.78 -0.02 -15.69
C ASN A 314 2.94 1.00 -15.71
N LYS A 315 2.64 2.24 -16.07
CA LYS A 315 3.64 3.32 -16.14
C LYS A 315 4.21 3.71 -14.76
N ASP A 316 3.47 3.42 -13.70
CA ASP A 316 3.80 3.76 -12.31
C ASP A 316 4.69 2.71 -11.61
N VAL A 317 5.11 1.68 -12.33
CA VAL A 317 5.97 0.59 -11.84
C VAL A 317 7.33 0.65 -12.49
N ASP A 318 8.38 0.49 -11.70
CA ASP A 318 9.74 0.27 -12.19
C ASP A 318 10.38 -0.97 -11.54
N ILE A 319 11.46 -1.47 -12.14
CA ILE A 319 12.18 -2.65 -11.70
C ILE A 319 13.64 -2.30 -11.46
N LYS A 320 14.14 -2.71 -10.29
CA LYS A 320 15.57 -2.76 -10.01
C LYS A 320 16.04 -4.21 -9.92
N TYR A 321 17.15 -4.51 -10.60
CA TYR A 321 17.80 -5.80 -10.49
C TYR A 321 18.75 -5.81 -9.29
N ASP A 322 18.62 -6.84 -8.46
CA ASP A 322 19.46 -7.05 -7.28
C ASP A 322 20.25 -8.36 -7.42
N ASP A 323 21.46 -8.42 -6.87
CA ASP A 323 22.27 -9.64 -6.79
C ASP A 323 21.90 -10.50 -5.57
N LYS A 324 21.04 -10.00 -4.67
CA LYS A 324 20.53 -10.72 -3.50
C LYS A 324 19.54 -11.81 -3.91
N THR A 325 19.51 -12.88 -3.14
CA THR A 325 18.62 -14.03 -3.35
C THR A 325 17.21 -13.84 -2.79
N ILE A 326 16.84 -12.65 -2.33
CA ILE A 326 15.55 -12.36 -1.71
C ILE A 326 14.70 -11.52 -2.65
N HIS A 327 13.48 -11.98 -2.91
CA HIS A 327 12.50 -11.21 -3.67
C HIS A 327 11.95 -10.05 -2.83
N CYS A 328 12.04 -8.84 -3.34
CA CYS A 328 11.42 -7.68 -2.75
C CYS A 328 10.26 -7.21 -3.63
N TRP A 329 9.03 -7.35 -3.12
CA TRP A 329 7.85 -6.89 -3.84
C TRP A 329 7.77 -5.38 -3.95
N LEU A 330 8.09 -4.70 -2.84
CA LEU A 330 8.26 -3.25 -2.84
C LEU A 330 9.49 -2.88 -2.02
N GLU A 331 10.27 -1.92 -2.50
CA GLU A 331 11.28 -1.30 -1.66
C GLU A 331 10.62 -0.64 -0.44
N PRO A 332 11.26 -0.69 0.73
CA PRO A 332 12.53 -1.36 0.99
C PRO A 332 12.40 -2.80 1.49
N ASN A 333 11.30 -3.17 2.15
CA ASN A 333 11.25 -4.41 2.95
C ASN A 333 9.88 -5.11 2.89
N ILE A 334 9.19 -5.06 1.77
CA ILE A 334 8.00 -5.88 1.55
C ILE A 334 8.40 -7.03 0.65
N LEU A 335 8.57 -8.21 1.25
CA LEU A 335 9.11 -9.40 0.60
C LEU A 335 7.99 -10.35 0.21
N THR A 336 8.18 -11.08 -0.89
CA THR A 336 7.26 -12.17 -1.29
C THR A 336 8.01 -13.46 -1.48
N TYR A 337 7.41 -14.56 -1.03
CA TYR A 337 7.91 -15.91 -1.25
C TYR A 337 6.79 -16.94 -1.16
N ASP A 338 6.86 -18.01 -1.95
CA ASP A 338 5.84 -19.06 -1.96
C ASP A 338 6.28 -20.35 -1.24
N ARG A 339 7.58 -20.50 -0.98
CA ARG A 339 8.15 -21.67 -0.31
C ARG A 339 9.22 -21.30 0.72
N PRO A 340 8.86 -20.58 1.78
CA PRO A 340 9.84 -20.17 2.78
C PRO A 340 10.43 -21.39 3.47
N THR A 341 11.78 -21.41 3.60
CA THR A 341 12.48 -22.38 4.44
C THR A 341 12.77 -21.77 5.80
N LEU A 342 13.04 -22.61 6.81
CA LEU A 342 13.44 -22.09 8.14
C LEU A 342 14.72 -21.26 8.06
N GLU A 343 15.69 -21.68 7.24
CA GLU A 343 16.92 -20.94 6.99
C GLU A 343 16.64 -19.56 6.38
N TRP A 344 15.77 -19.49 5.35
CA TRP A 344 15.37 -18.23 4.76
C TRP A 344 14.67 -17.33 5.77
N CYS A 345 13.73 -17.87 6.56
CA CYS A 345 13.00 -17.14 7.58
C CYS A 345 13.90 -16.55 8.68
N ASN A 346 15.03 -17.17 8.97
CA ASN A 346 15.96 -16.72 10.00
C ASN A 346 16.97 -15.66 9.51
N GLN A 347 16.96 -15.29 8.22
CA GLN A 347 17.80 -14.21 7.73
C GLN A 347 17.36 -12.86 8.34
N GLU A 348 18.32 -12.03 8.74
CA GLU A 348 18.04 -10.74 9.39
C GLU A 348 17.10 -9.85 8.57
N ILE A 349 17.32 -9.75 7.26
CA ILE A 349 16.45 -8.96 6.38
C ILE A 349 15.02 -9.50 6.35
N VAL A 350 14.84 -10.82 6.49
CA VAL A 350 13.51 -11.44 6.49
C VAL A 350 12.81 -11.21 7.83
N THR A 351 13.54 -11.34 8.94
CA THR A 351 12.98 -11.13 10.30
C THR A 351 12.51 -9.69 10.53
N SER A 352 13.07 -8.73 9.80
CA SER A 352 12.74 -7.30 9.89
C SER A 352 11.75 -6.81 8.83
N SER A 353 11.16 -7.70 8.02
CA SER A 353 10.34 -7.34 6.85
C SER A 353 8.87 -7.75 6.99
N VAL A 354 8.00 -7.17 6.18
CA VAL A 354 6.65 -7.70 5.91
C VAL A 354 6.77 -8.84 4.91
N LEU A 355 6.12 -9.97 5.20
CA LEU A 355 6.12 -11.13 4.32
C LEU A 355 4.76 -11.31 3.65
N LEU A 356 4.76 -11.26 2.32
CA LEU A 356 3.63 -11.61 1.47
C LEU A 356 3.81 -13.05 1.04
N LEU A 357 3.13 -13.99 1.66
CA LEU A 357 3.30 -15.40 1.38
C LEU A 357 2.13 -15.95 0.57
N GLY A 358 2.44 -16.53 -0.56
CA GLY A 358 1.47 -17.24 -1.39
C GLY A 358 0.84 -18.41 -0.62
N ASN A 359 1.63 -19.10 0.19
CA ASN A 359 1.14 -20.04 1.18
C ASN A 359 1.04 -19.29 2.53
N GLY A 360 -0.15 -18.84 2.91
CA GLY A 360 -0.40 -18.00 4.09
C GLY A 360 -0.06 -18.67 5.43
N ASP A 361 0.09 -20.01 5.43
CA ASP A 361 0.68 -20.75 6.52
C ASP A 361 2.15 -21.03 6.14
N ILE A 362 3.09 -20.59 6.98
CA ILE A 362 4.48 -20.99 6.81
C ILE A 362 4.55 -22.50 7.10
N GLU A 363 4.47 -23.26 6.04
CA GLU A 363 4.54 -24.70 6.10
C GLU A 363 5.79 -25.18 5.38
N VAL A 364 6.70 -25.79 6.12
CA VAL A 364 7.86 -26.46 5.58
C VAL A 364 7.67 -27.95 5.75
N GLU A 365 7.74 -28.71 4.64
CA GLU A 365 7.61 -30.16 4.60
C GLU A 365 6.36 -30.71 5.33
N GLY A 366 5.22 -30.02 5.22
CA GLY A 366 3.98 -30.41 5.89
C GLY A 366 3.92 -30.08 7.38
N ARG A 367 4.89 -29.33 7.90
CA ARG A 367 4.91 -28.86 9.29
C ARG A 367 4.65 -27.36 9.32
N GLN A 368 3.66 -26.95 10.12
CA GLN A 368 3.44 -25.53 10.37
C GLN A 368 4.59 -24.97 11.22
N LEU A 369 5.27 -23.96 10.71
CA LEU A 369 6.36 -23.26 11.40
C LEU A 369 5.89 -21.97 12.06
N LYS A 370 4.61 -21.66 11.99
CA LYS A 370 4.03 -20.43 12.54
C LYS A 370 4.41 -20.21 14.00
N ASP A 371 4.48 -21.28 14.79
CA ASP A 371 4.84 -21.23 16.21
C ASP A 371 6.35 -21.02 16.46
N LYS A 372 7.20 -21.20 15.46
CA LYS A 372 8.67 -21.06 15.56
C LYS A 372 9.18 -19.73 15.01
N ILE A 373 8.32 -18.97 14.34
CA ILE A 373 8.67 -17.71 13.72
C ILE A 373 7.90 -16.61 14.46
N HIS A 374 8.43 -16.25 15.62
CA HIS A 374 7.93 -15.11 16.38
C HIS A 374 8.46 -13.82 15.73
N ASN A 375 7.60 -12.88 15.39
CA ASN A 375 7.87 -11.51 14.94
C ASN A 375 7.69 -11.19 13.43
N PHE A 376 6.99 -12.02 12.65
CA PHE A 376 6.68 -11.63 11.26
C PHE A 376 5.30 -10.98 11.12
N ASN A 377 5.25 -9.88 10.40
CA ASN A 377 4.02 -9.40 9.81
C ASN A 377 3.79 -10.18 8.51
N ILE A 378 3.08 -11.31 8.62
CA ILE A 378 2.77 -12.19 7.48
C ILE A 378 1.38 -11.84 6.99
N LYS A 379 1.27 -11.60 5.67
CA LYS A 379 0.00 -11.35 5.00
C LYS A 379 -0.29 -12.41 3.96
N PRO A 380 -1.55 -12.82 3.80
CA PRO A 380 -1.96 -13.69 2.70
C PRO A 380 -1.65 -13.01 1.35
N TRP A 381 -1.23 -13.80 0.39
CA TRP A 381 -0.84 -13.31 -0.93
C TRP A 381 -1.34 -14.22 -2.05
N ILE A 382 -0.92 -13.93 -3.26
CA ILE A 382 -1.23 -14.73 -4.44
C ILE A 382 -0.18 -15.83 -4.63
N PHE A 383 -0.61 -17.03 -4.98
CA PHE A 383 0.25 -18.07 -5.50
C PHE A 383 0.26 -17.97 -7.02
N TRP A 384 1.36 -17.51 -7.61
CA TRP A 384 1.44 -17.11 -9.01
C TRP A 384 1.34 -18.28 -9.98
N PRO A 385 0.86 -18.08 -11.23
CA PRO A 385 0.99 -19.08 -12.28
C PRO A 385 2.47 -19.40 -12.58
N ARG A 386 2.76 -20.60 -13.07
CA ARG A 386 4.15 -21.05 -13.33
C ARG A 386 4.86 -20.20 -14.38
N LYS A 387 4.15 -19.84 -15.45
CA LYS A 387 4.66 -19.07 -16.59
C LYS A 387 3.69 -17.96 -16.94
N PRO A 388 3.71 -16.86 -16.21
CA PRO A 388 2.74 -15.76 -16.40
C PRO A 388 2.73 -15.21 -17.83
N MET A 389 3.89 -15.05 -18.47
CA MET A 389 3.98 -14.54 -19.85
C MET A 389 3.30 -15.48 -20.84
N LEU A 390 3.51 -16.78 -20.71
CA LEU A 390 2.88 -17.76 -21.59
C LEU A 390 1.38 -17.84 -21.32
N LEU A 391 0.95 -17.86 -20.06
CA LEU A 391 -0.46 -17.89 -19.69
C LEU A 391 -1.21 -16.67 -20.28
N GLU A 392 -0.68 -15.47 -20.11
CA GLU A 392 -1.31 -14.26 -20.65
C GLU A 392 -1.29 -14.24 -22.19
N LYS A 393 -0.24 -14.77 -22.81
CA LYS A 393 -0.19 -14.96 -24.28
C LYS A 393 -1.31 -15.88 -24.75
N VAL A 394 -1.44 -17.06 -24.14
CA VAL A 394 -2.48 -18.07 -24.49
C VAL A 394 -3.87 -17.49 -24.27
N LEU A 395 -4.09 -16.82 -23.14
CA LEU A 395 -5.37 -16.19 -22.82
C LEU A 395 -5.73 -15.09 -23.85
N LYS A 396 -4.77 -14.26 -24.24
CA LYS A 396 -4.98 -13.19 -25.24
C LYS A 396 -5.30 -13.77 -26.62
N GLN A 397 -4.66 -14.87 -27.01
CA GLN A 397 -4.82 -15.47 -28.33
C GLN A 397 -6.12 -16.29 -28.46
N ASN A 398 -6.51 -16.99 -27.40
CA ASN A 398 -7.57 -18.00 -27.46
C ASN A 398 -8.82 -17.64 -26.65
N GLY A 399 -8.73 -16.67 -25.74
CA GLY A 399 -9.84 -16.28 -24.86
C GLY A 399 -10.31 -17.39 -23.91
N ILE A 400 -11.45 -17.17 -23.30
CA ILE A 400 -12.17 -18.18 -22.50
C ILE A 400 -13.26 -18.83 -23.35
N LEU A 401 -13.69 -20.04 -22.95
CA LEU A 401 -14.78 -20.78 -23.60
C LEU A 401 -16.05 -20.74 -22.74
N ASN A 402 -17.21 -20.74 -23.37
CA ASN A 402 -18.47 -20.98 -22.70
C ASN A 402 -18.66 -22.49 -22.42
N HIS A 403 -19.74 -22.85 -21.71
CA HIS A 403 -19.99 -24.23 -21.29
C HIS A 403 -20.04 -25.23 -22.47
N ALA A 404 -20.76 -24.90 -23.55
CA ALA A 404 -20.97 -25.77 -24.68
C ALA A 404 -19.70 -25.98 -25.53
N GLU A 405 -18.79 -25.01 -25.54
CA GLU A 405 -17.54 -25.09 -26.30
C GLU A 405 -16.46 -25.93 -25.60
N ARG A 406 -16.62 -26.24 -24.32
CA ARG A 406 -15.63 -27.04 -23.57
C ARG A 406 -15.83 -28.51 -23.81
N THR A 407 -14.79 -29.16 -24.31
CA THR A 407 -14.81 -30.57 -24.73
C THR A 407 -14.46 -31.55 -23.60
N ILE A 408 -13.84 -31.07 -22.53
CA ILE A 408 -13.40 -31.87 -21.38
C ILE A 408 -14.28 -31.52 -20.19
N GLU A 409 -15.00 -32.49 -19.62
CA GLU A 409 -15.83 -32.27 -18.44
C GLU A 409 -14.97 -31.96 -17.22
N SER A 410 -14.00 -32.81 -16.91
CA SER A 410 -13.14 -32.66 -15.74
C SER A 410 -11.73 -33.21 -16.00
N ILE A 411 -10.72 -32.50 -15.46
CA ILE A 411 -9.31 -32.83 -15.72
C ILE A 411 -8.44 -32.80 -14.46
N PHE A 412 -7.44 -33.65 -14.42
CA PHE A 412 -6.27 -33.52 -13.55
C PHE A 412 -4.99 -33.76 -14.35
N ILE A 413 -4.05 -32.80 -14.24
CA ILE A 413 -2.69 -32.94 -14.77
C ILE A 413 -1.73 -32.64 -13.63
N GLY A 414 -0.96 -33.58 -13.16
CA GLY A 414 -0.07 -33.41 -12.02
C GLY A 414 1.06 -34.41 -11.96
N ASN A 415 1.94 -34.21 -10.98
CA ASN A 415 3.08 -35.08 -10.72
C ASN A 415 3.22 -35.27 -9.20
N PHE A 416 3.80 -36.38 -8.77
CA PHE A 416 4.31 -36.55 -7.43
C PHE A 416 5.78 -36.99 -7.47
N GLU A 417 6.62 -36.16 -6.91
CA GLU A 417 8.07 -36.28 -6.88
C GLU A 417 8.60 -36.63 -5.50
N ASN A 418 7.79 -36.45 -4.47
CA ASN A 418 8.19 -36.60 -3.08
C ASN A 418 7.06 -37.19 -2.23
N SER A 419 7.40 -37.60 -1.01
CA SER A 419 6.47 -38.26 -0.08
C SER A 419 5.26 -37.37 0.33
N VAL A 420 5.42 -36.04 0.35
CA VAL A 420 4.31 -35.12 0.66
C VAL A 420 3.29 -35.12 -0.47
N GLN A 421 3.75 -35.00 -1.72
CA GLN A 421 2.87 -35.06 -2.88
C GLN A 421 2.25 -36.45 -3.04
N GLU A 422 3.04 -37.51 -2.79
CA GLU A 422 2.56 -38.88 -2.84
C GLU A 422 1.42 -39.12 -1.85
N LYS A 423 1.52 -38.65 -0.63
CA LYS A 423 0.46 -38.77 0.38
C LYS A 423 -0.90 -38.24 -0.10
N PHE A 424 -0.93 -37.15 -0.85
CA PHE A 424 -2.16 -36.45 -1.26
C PHE A 424 -2.57 -36.75 -2.72
N ARG A 425 -1.66 -37.22 -3.58
CA ARG A 425 -1.88 -37.44 -5.01
C ARG A 425 -1.82 -38.89 -5.41
N ASN A 426 -1.01 -39.71 -4.74
CA ASN A 426 -1.01 -41.18 -4.93
C ASN A 426 -2.08 -41.75 -4.03
N THR A 427 -3.25 -41.80 -4.51
CA THR A 427 -4.39 -42.11 -3.68
C THR A 427 -4.77 -43.58 -3.92
N THR A 428 -5.01 -44.29 -2.83
CA THR A 428 -5.95 -45.43 -2.83
C THR A 428 -7.35 -44.95 -3.25
N VAL A 429 -7.56 -43.67 -3.44
CA VAL A 429 -8.75 -42.99 -3.90
C VAL A 429 -8.62 -42.78 -5.40
N SER A 430 -9.41 -43.50 -6.17
CA SER A 430 -9.34 -43.54 -7.64
C SER A 430 -10.05 -42.34 -8.28
N TRP A 431 -9.40 -41.18 -8.28
CA TRP A 431 -9.87 -39.99 -9.01
C TRP A 431 -9.96 -40.24 -10.52
N ASP A 432 -9.10 -41.11 -11.06
CA ASP A 432 -9.06 -41.54 -12.46
C ASP A 432 -10.37 -42.19 -12.93
N ASN A 433 -11.17 -42.75 -12.01
CA ASN A 433 -12.45 -43.38 -12.35
C ASN A 433 -13.62 -42.38 -12.48
N VAL A 434 -13.44 -41.15 -12.06
CA VAL A 434 -14.50 -40.15 -12.05
C VAL A 434 -14.19 -38.90 -12.89
N LEU A 435 -12.92 -38.68 -13.24
CA LEU A 435 -12.50 -37.59 -14.11
C LEU A 435 -12.51 -38.02 -15.57
N THR A 436 -12.85 -37.10 -16.47
CA THR A 436 -12.79 -37.32 -17.91
C THR A 436 -11.36 -37.53 -18.38
N GLU A 437 -10.43 -36.71 -17.87
CA GLU A 437 -9.00 -36.89 -18.14
C GLU A 437 -8.19 -36.86 -16.82
N TYR A 438 -7.36 -37.90 -16.63
CA TYR A 438 -6.45 -37.99 -15.49
C TYR A 438 -5.03 -38.30 -15.97
N HIS A 439 -4.11 -37.35 -15.71
CA HIS A 439 -2.72 -37.46 -16.09
C HIS A 439 -1.82 -37.18 -14.88
N CYS A 440 -1.38 -38.23 -14.20
CA CYS A 440 -0.46 -38.12 -13.07
C CYS A 440 0.82 -38.89 -13.35
N THR A 441 1.97 -38.24 -13.22
CA THR A 441 3.29 -38.88 -13.41
C THR A 441 3.99 -39.05 -12.06
N LYS A 442 4.92 -40.04 -12.02
CA LYS A 442 5.76 -40.32 -10.83
C LYS A 442 7.19 -39.86 -11.11
N GLY A 443 7.49 -38.58 -10.79
CA GLY A 443 8.82 -38.01 -11.00
C GLY A 443 9.27 -37.91 -12.47
N GLN A 444 8.37 -38.21 -13.41
CA GLN A 444 8.66 -38.15 -14.84
C GLN A 444 8.09 -36.88 -15.46
N GLN A 445 8.71 -36.38 -16.50
CA GLN A 445 8.20 -35.24 -17.25
C GLN A 445 6.87 -35.60 -17.93
N HIS A 446 5.89 -34.69 -17.88
CA HIS A 446 4.66 -34.82 -18.65
C HIS A 446 4.94 -34.82 -20.16
N LYS A 447 4.10 -35.58 -20.90
CA LYS A 447 4.11 -35.56 -22.37
C LYS A 447 3.66 -34.24 -22.98
N PHE A 448 2.97 -33.41 -22.21
CA PHE A 448 2.44 -32.11 -22.64
C PHE A 448 3.50 -31.03 -22.52
N SER A 449 3.64 -30.17 -23.53
CA SER A 449 4.26 -28.87 -23.41
C SER A 449 3.44 -28.01 -22.45
N HIS A 450 4.04 -26.94 -21.95
CA HIS A 450 3.28 -26.07 -21.03
C HIS A 450 2.11 -25.34 -21.72
N GLU A 451 2.24 -25.04 -23.01
CA GLU A 451 1.15 -24.47 -23.82
C GLU A 451 -0.01 -25.49 -24.01
N GLU A 452 0.29 -26.73 -24.36
CA GLU A 452 -0.72 -27.81 -24.42
C GLU A 452 -1.40 -28.04 -23.07
N TYR A 453 -0.64 -27.98 -21.96
CA TYR A 453 -1.19 -28.05 -20.61
C TYR A 453 -2.21 -26.93 -20.38
N LEU A 454 -1.86 -25.68 -20.69
CA LEU A 454 -2.75 -24.53 -20.52
C LEU A 454 -4.00 -24.64 -21.41
N MET A 455 -3.84 -25.11 -22.65
CA MET A 455 -4.99 -25.32 -23.55
C MET A 455 -5.94 -26.41 -23.01
N LYS A 456 -5.42 -27.51 -22.44
CA LYS A 456 -6.26 -28.50 -21.79
C LYS A 456 -7.02 -27.96 -20.58
N LEU A 457 -6.40 -27.09 -19.77
CA LEU A 457 -7.12 -26.41 -18.69
C LEU A 457 -8.24 -25.52 -19.24
N ARG A 458 -7.99 -24.79 -20.32
CA ARG A 458 -8.98 -23.95 -20.99
C ARG A 458 -10.17 -24.73 -21.53
N ASP A 459 -9.91 -25.90 -22.13
CA ASP A 459 -10.92 -26.73 -22.77
C ASP A 459 -11.73 -27.56 -21.76
N SER A 460 -11.39 -27.49 -20.48
CA SER A 460 -12.06 -28.22 -19.39
C SER A 460 -13.11 -27.35 -18.67
N ARG A 461 -14.25 -27.94 -18.26
CA ARG A 461 -15.24 -27.27 -17.38
C ARG A 461 -14.73 -27.20 -15.95
N TYR A 462 -14.14 -28.30 -15.48
CA TYR A 462 -13.65 -28.41 -14.10
C TYR A 462 -12.20 -28.91 -14.07
N GLY A 463 -11.44 -28.45 -13.06
CA GLY A 463 -10.08 -28.91 -12.84
C GLY A 463 -9.82 -29.34 -11.41
N LEU A 464 -9.40 -30.58 -11.17
CA LEU A 464 -9.11 -31.10 -9.84
C LEU A 464 -7.81 -30.51 -9.29
N CYS A 465 -7.87 -29.96 -8.10
CA CYS A 465 -6.76 -29.40 -7.34
C CYS A 465 -6.47 -30.29 -6.13
N LEU A 466 -5.48 -31.14 -6.26
CA LEU A 466 -4.94 -31.92 -5.15
C LEU A 466 -3.72 -31.21 -4.58
N ARG A 467 -3.60 -31.23 -3.27
CA ARG A 467 -2.46 -30.65 -2.57
C ARG A 467 -1.14 -31.07 -3.23
N GLY A 468 -0.26 -30.10 -3.42
CA GLY A 468 1.09 -30.30 -3.88
C GLY A 468 2.09 -30.44 -2.74
N TYR A 469 3.27 -29.83 -2.90
CA TYR A 469 4.23 -29.69 -1.83
C TYR A 469 3.68 -28.79 -0.70
N GLY A 470 3.05 -27.67 -1.05
CA GLY A 470 2.28 -26.82 -0.15
C GLY A 470 0.77 -27.02 -0.30
N SER A 471 0.01 -26.36 0.56
CA SER A 471 -1.47 -26.37 0.55
C SER A 471 -2.08 -25.62 -0.66
N LYS A 472 -1.29 -24.86 -1.41
CA LYS A 472 -1.64 -24.19 -2.67
C LYS A 472 -0.76 -24.68 -3.80
N CYS A 473 -1.27 -24.60 -5.02
CA CYS A 473 -0.53 -24.89 -6.23
C CYS A 473 -0.79 -23.81 -7.30
N HIS A 474 0.07 -23.75 -8.30
CA HIS A 474 -0.13 -22.86 -9.46
C HIS A 474 -1.42 -23.16 -10.22
N ARG A 475 -1.88 -24.42 -10.16
CA ARG A 475 -3.03 -24.91 -10.92
C ARG A 475 -4.32 -24.18 -10.62
N GLU A 476 -4.62 -23.88 -9.36
CA GLU A 476 -5.83 -23.18 -8.97
C GLU A 476 -5.96 -21.86 -9.75
N VAL A 477 -4.88 -21.09 -9.77
CA VAL A 477 -4.82 -19.79 -10.45
C VAL A 477 -4.82 -19.95 -11.97
N GLU A 478 -4.13 -20.96 -12.49
CA GLU A 478 -4.07 -21.26 -13.93
C GLU A 478 -5.44 -21.72 -14.48
N LEU A 479 -6.23 -22.49 -13.71
CA LEU A 479 -7.61 -22.85 -14.04
C LEU A 479 -8.50 -21.61 -14.10
N MET A 480 -8.46 -20.79 -13.04
CA MET A 480 -9.30 -19.59 -12.93
C MET A 480 -9.01 -18.58 -14.04
N ALA A 481 -7.78 -18.54 -14.57
CA ALA A 481 -7.42 -17.72 -15.71
C ALA A 481 -8.28 -17.99 -16.97
N PHE A 482 -8.73 -19.22 -17.13
CA PHE A 482 -9.58 -19.63 -18.25
C PHE A 482 -11.06 -19.78 -17.87
N GLY A 483 -11.45 -19.39 -16.66
CA GLY A 483 -12.80 -19.62 -16.14
C GLY A 483 -13.11 -21.11 -15.94
N THR A 484 -12.11 -21.96 -15.88
CA THR A 484 -12.26 -23.38 -15.50
C THR A 484 -12.44 -23.44 -14.00
N VAL A 485 -13.52 -24.09 -13.54
CA VAL A 485 -13.90 -24.12 -12.12
C VAL A 485 -13.02 -25.09 -11.36
N PRO A 486 -12.24 -24.65 -10.34
CA PRO A 486 -11.46 -25.54 -9.50
C PRO A 486 -12.35 -26.48 -8.67
N ILE A 487 -11.97 -27.75 -8.62
CA ILE A 487 -12.44 -28.73 -7.64
C ILE A 487 -11.33 -28.86 -6.61
N VAL A 488 -11.59 -28.58 -5.34
CA VAL A 488 -10.58 -28.62 -4.29
C VAL A 488 -10.90 -29.67 -3.24
N THR A 489 -9.85 -30.29 -2.68
CA THR A 489 -9.97 -31.17 -1.51
C THR A 489 -9.70 -30.38 -0.22
N PRO A 490 -10.09 -30.88 0.98
CA PRO A 490 -9.90 -30.16 2.25
C PRO A 490 -8.45 -29.75 2.56
N GLU A 491 -7.48 -30.41 1.94
CA GLU A 491 -6.06 -30.11 2.11
C GLU A 491 -5.57 -28.92 1.29
N VAL A 492 -6.41 -28.40 0.39
CA VAL A 492 -6.12 -27.21 -0.42
C VAL A 492 -6.64 -25.96 0.30
N THR A 493 -5.76 -25.03 0.58
CA THR A 493 -6.12 -23.79 1.27
C THR A 493 -6.74 -22.79 0.30
N THR A 494 -7.95 -22.33 0.59
CA THR A 494 -8.69 -21.32 -0.19
C THR A 494 -8.82 -19.98 0.52
N SER A 495 -8.67 -19.96 1.85
CA SER A 495 -8.85 -18.77 2.70
C SER A 495 -7.62 -17.86 2.79
N SER A 496 -6.44 -18.34 2.46
CA SER A 496 -5.19 -17.60 2.62
C SER A 496 -4.73 -16.84 1.36
N TYR A 497 -5.62 -16.64 0.38
CA TYR A 497 -5.40 -15.70 -0.72
C TYR A 497 -5.65 -14.25 -0.27
N MET A 498 -5.03 -13.30 -0.93
CA MET A 498 -5.25 -11.86 -0.71
C MET A 498 -6.76 -11.51 -0.76
N GLU A 499 -7.48 -12.08 -1.73
CA GLU A 499 -8.94 -12.14 -1.80
C GLU A 499 -9.35 -13.61 -1.65
N PRO A 500 -9.87 -14.06 -0.48
CA PRO A 500 -10.21 -15.46 -0.25
C PRO A 500 -11.18 -16.03 -1.28
N LEU A 501 -10.99 -17.29 -1.66
CA LEU A 501 -11.92 -17.99 -2.56
C LEU A 501 -13.18 -18.41 -1.79
N ILE A 502 -14.33 -18.35 -2.43
CA ILE A 502 -15.64 -18.64 -1.86
C ILE A 502 -16.16 -19.93 -2.49
N GLU A 503 -16.55 -20.91 -1.64
CA GLU A 503 -17.16 -22.16 -2.09
C GLU A 503 -18.48 -21.90 -2.86
N ASN A 504 -18.74 -22.69 -3.88
CA ASN A 504 -19.88 -22.57 -4.81
C ASN A 504 -19.92 -21.25 -5.62
N THR A 505 -18.89 -20.42 -5.48
CA THR A 505 -18.67 -19.24 -6.32
C THR A 505 -17.39 -19.38 -7.14
N HIS A 506 -16.28 -19.70 -6.48
CA HIS A 506 -14.97 -19.83 -7.13
C HIS A 506 -14.48 -21.27 -7.22
N TYR A 507 -15.02 -22.19 -6.42
CA TYR A 507 -14.60 -23.60 -6.41
C TYR A 507 -15.69 -24.52 -5.86
N ILE A 508 -15.51 -25.81 -6.08
CA ILE A 508 -16.31 -26.89 -5.50
C ILE A 508 -15.43 -27.65 -4.52
N LEU A 509 -15.86 -27.76 -3.25
CA LEU A 509 -15.17 -28.58 -2.26
C LEU A 509 -15.65 -30.03 -2.37
N VAL A 510 -14.72 -31.00 -2.42
CA VAL A 510 -15.05 -32.43 -2.42
C VAL A 510 -14.05 -33.19 -1.54
N LYS A 511 -14.53 -34.24 -0.88
CA LYS A 511 -13.71 -35.13 -0.03
C LYS A 511 -13.38 -36.44 -0.72
N THR A 512 -14.27 -36.92 -1.57
CA THR A 512 -14.14 -38.21 -2.25
C THR A 512 -14.54 -38.13 -3.73
N PRO A 513 -14.11 -39.10 -4.58
CA PRO A 513 -14.56 -39.18 -5.97
C PRO A 513 -16.07 -39.34 -6.12
N GLU A 514 -16.71 -40.10 -5.23
CA GLU A 514 -18.17 -40.31 -5.25
C GLU A 514 -18.90 -39.00 -5.02
N GLU A 515 -18.46 -38.19 -4.02
CA GLU A 515 -19.01 -36.87 -3.77
C GLU A 515 -18.82 -35.94 -4.98
N LEU A 516 -17.70 -36.01 -5.67
CA LEU A 516 -17.47 -35.27 -6.92
C LEU A 516 -18.50 -35.61 -7.97
N LYS A 517 -18.70 -36.91 -8.22
CA LYS A 517 -19.67 -37.37 -9.22
C LYS A 517 -21.07 -36.90 -8.93
N GLU A 518 -21.47 -36.94 -7.65
CA GLU A 518 -22.77 -36.46 -7.21
C GLU A 518 -22.91 -34.94 -7.41
N LYS A 519 -21.93 -34.17 -6.98
CA LYS A 519 -21.96 -32.69 -7.09
C LYS A 519 -21.99 -32.23 -8.55
N LEU A 520 -21.16 -32.82 -9.42
CA LEU A 520 -21.14 -32.48 -10.86
C LEU A 520 -22.48 -32.77 -11.54
N ALA A 521 -23.13 -33.89 -11.19
CA ALA A 521 -24.45 -34.21 -11.72
C ALA A 521 -25.55 -33.21 -11.35
N ASN A 522 -25.36 -32.47 -10.25
CA ASN A 522 -26.33 -31.48 -9.75
C ASN A 522 -26.04 -30.02 -10.19
N ILE A 523 -24.89 -29.75 -10.83
CA ILE A 523 -24.54 -28.42 -11.31
C ILE A 523 -24.93 -28.30 -12.80
N GLY A 524 -26.00 -27.53 -13.04
CA GLY A 524 -26.42 -27.20 -14.40
C GLY A 524 -25.56 -26.12 -15.05
N GLU A 525 -25.74 -25.93 -16.37
CA GLU A 525 -25.00 -24.99 -17.19
C GLU A 525 -25.03 -23.54 -16.64
N GLU A 526 -26.18 -23.08 -16.17
CA GLU A 526 -26.33 -21.73 -15.63
C GLU A 526 -25.47 -21.52 -14.38
N GLN A 527 -25.50 -22.47 -13.45
CA GLN A 527 -24.69 -22.40 -12.23
C GLN A 527 -23.20 -22.47 -12.56
N TRP A 528 -22.80 -23.40 -13.44
CA TRP A 528 -21.42 -23.49 -13.90
C TRP A 528 -20.96 -22.18 -14.54
N SER A 529 -21.78 -21.56 -15.39
CA SER A 529 -21.45 -20.30 -16.08
C SER A 529 -21.20 -19.16 -15.09
N LYS A 530 -22.03 -19.05 -14.02
CA LYS A 530 -21.83 -18.09 -12.94
C LYS A 530 -20.49 -18.30 -12.23
N MET A 531 -20.16 -19.56 -11.90
CA MET A 531 -18.88 -19.91 -11.27
C MET A 531 -17.68 -19.64 -12.20
N SER A 532 -17.80 -19.99 -13.48
CA SER A 532 -16.77 -19.76 -14.49
C SER A 532 -16.44 -18.27 -14.64
N ILE A 533 -17.45 -17.42 -14.71
CA ILE A 533 -17.28 -15.97 -14.78
C ILE A 533 -16.62 -15.46 -13.49
N ALA A 534 -17.09 -15.87 -12.31
CA ALA A 534 -16.50 -15.48 -11.04
C ALA A 534 -15.02 -15.86 -10.91
N CYS A 535 -14.64 -17.06 -11.36
CA CYS A 535 -13.25 -17.50 -11.42
C CYS A 535 -12.40 -16.59 -12.31
N TYR A 536 -12.87 -16.32 -13.53
CA TYR A 536 -12.17 -15.46 -14.47
C TYR A 536 -12.03 -14.03 -13.95
N GLU A 537 -13.07 -13.45 -13.39
CA GLU A 537 -13.05 -12.11 -12.81
C GLU A 537 -12.10 -12.03 -11.61
N TRP A 538 -12.06 -13.07 -10.76
CA TRP A 538 -11.10 -13.16 -9.66
C TRP A 538 -9.67 -13.13 -10.19
N TYR A 539 -9.37 -13.96 -11.23
CA TYR A 539 -8.06 -13.96 -11.89
C TYR A 539 -7.73 -12.59 -12.47
N GLN A 540 -8.67 -11.96 -13.16
CA GLN A 540 -8.48 -10.62 -13.76
C GLN A 540 -8.13 -9.56 -12.70
N ARG A 541 -8.78 -9.59 -11.54
CA ARG A 541 -8.51 -8.63 -10.47
C ARG A 541 -7.19 -8.89 -9.76
N ASN A 542 -6.90 -10.15 -9.47
CA ASN A 542 -5.85 -10.53 -8.51
C ASN A 542 -4.54 -11.00 -9.14
N VAL A 543 -4.55 -11.43 -10.40
CA VAL A 543 -3.40 -12.10 -11.03
C VAL A 543 -3.02 -11.51 -12.38
N TYR A 544 -3.98 -11.17 -13.23
CA TYR A 544 -3.70 -10.63 -14.55
C TYR A 544 -2.90 -9.32 -14.45
N SER A 545 -1.71 -9.29 -15.04
CA SER A 545 -0.68 -8.26 -14.82
C SER A 545 -1.15 -6.81 -15.06
N LYS A 546 -2.11 -6.61 -15.96
CA LYS A 546 -2.67 -5.29 -16.26
C LYS A 546 -3.52 -4.73 -15.11
N ASN A 547 -4.28 -5.59 -14.44
CA ASN A 547 -5.32 -5.17 -13.49
C ASN A 547 -4.90 -5.40 -12.03
N CYS A 548 -4.14 -6.48 -11.77
CA CYS A 548 -3.82 -6.92 -10.41
C CYS A 548 -2.98 -5.92 -9.62
N TRP A 549 -2.18 -5.11 -10.32
CA TRP A 549 -1.29 -4.14 -9.68
C TRP A 549 -2.02 -3.23 -8.68
N LYS A 550 -3.17 -2.68 -9.11
CA LYS A 550 -3.99 -1.81 -8.26
C LYS A 550 -4.41 -2.52 -6.97
N ASN A 551 -5.01 -3.71 -7.09
CA ASN A 551 -5.50 -4.46 -5.93
C ASN A 551 -4.37 -4.87 -4.98
N MET A 552 -3.21 -5.23 -5.51
CA MET A 552 -2.04 -5.62 -4.71
C MET A 552 -1.49 -4.46 -3.91
N ILE A 553 -1.29 -3.30 -4.53
CA ILE A 553 -0.76 -2.15 -3.82
C ILE A 553 -1.77 -1.57 -2.82
N GLU A 554 -3.07 -1.61 -3.13
CA GLU A 554 -4.13 -1.28 -2.18
C GLU A 554 -4.14 -2.23 -0.97
N HIS A 555 -3.98 -3.52 -1.20
CA HIS A 555 -3.87 -4.50 -0.13
C HIS A 555 -2.67 -4.23 0.79
N ILE A 556 -1.51 -3.86 0.22
CA ILE A 556 -0.33 -3.53 1.02
C ILE A 556 -0.55 -2.28 1.86
N LEU A 557 -1.08 -1.22 1.27
CA LEU A 557 -1.18 0.08 1.95
C LEU A 557 -2.35 0.16 2.92
N TYR A 558 -3.48 -0.48 2.60
CA TYR A 558 -4.75 -0.20 3.27
C TYR A 558 -5.36 -1.40 4.02
N SER A 559 -4.71 -2.58 3.99
CA SER A 559 -5.18 -3.74 4.78
C SER A 559 -4.65 -3.75 6.22
#